data_b5680fc629e6cdc22af7e856791c3ac4
#
_entry.id   b5680fc629e6cdc22af7e856791c3ac4
#
_cell.length_a   1.000
_cell.length_b   1.000
_cell.length_c   1.000
_cell.angle_alpha   90.00
_cell.angle_beta   90.00
_cell.angle_gamma   90.00
#
_symmetry.space_group_name_H-M   'P 1'
#
loop_
_entity.id
_entity.type
_entity.pdbx_description
1 polymer ?
#
loop_
_entity_poly.entity_id
_entity_poly.type
_entity_poly.pdbx_seq_one_letter_code
_entity_poly.pdbx_strand_id
1 'polypeptide(L)'
;MRLVEIRLLEGPNVYRLEPVVKVEVAVGRRRTWYGQRSPARHALVHLGAPVPARAWPLPVDALVAWVRRLRVDHGEGRGGVAVHRSSDPGHWIVVFPWSGAERAHTIAEAALALAERDVSPARRAHLTGAQERIVARWSARIAEARTTPPAWIRDADRRIPIVSITGTNGKSTVTRLITHILKVAGKRVGTTTSDGVLVDERLVDPGDWTGPGGAWQILARSDVDVGVLETARGGLVLRGMGYESNDASVVTNVTSDHLDLQGIHTLPELAEVKSTVARATRPDGWAVLNADDPLVAAIARRTRARIAMFSIGADGAAAVRRTVAGGGRGYVLRDGWLVEIDGSAKDGPVEHRIVEVGRVPITLGGLARHNVANALAAAGAARGLGVTLAQLRDGLADFQPSSERSPGRLNLFRLGGRIVIVDFAHNEAGVTAVLDVAEGIAGGAAGRAAPVTAIIGTAGDRPDDTLRGIGKIAAKRAQRVAIKETTKYLRGRSRESVVGEILAGIASAGRNTADVPVYESETAALRAELARNGEGAARPDAARVIVLMCHEEREEVFALLAELGARPIDVAAELTTLVPRLQERPHRA
;
A
#
# COMPACT_ATOMS: atom_id res chain seq x y z
N MET A 1 2.23 -22.50 26.83
CA MET A 1 2.51 -21.69 25.61
C MET A 1 1.92 -22.46 24.42
N ARG A 2 1.29 -21.79 23.45
CA ARG A 2 0.73 -22.44 22.24
C ARG A 2 1.35 -21.78 21.01
N LEU A 3 1.84 -22.59 20.08
CA LEU A 3 2.30 -22.10 18.79
C LEU A 3 1.11 -21.50 18.01
N VAL A 4 1.32 -20.34 17.44
CA VAL A 4 0.39 -19.69 16.50
C VAL A 4 0.94 -19.83 15.08
N GLU A 5 2.21 -19.46 14.86
CA GLU A 5 2.82 -19.49 13.54
C GLU A 5 4.37 -19.62 13.63
N ILE A 6 4.96 -20.33 12.68
CA ILE A 6 6.37 -20.23 12.32
C ILE A 6 6.44 -19.77 10.88
N ARG A 7 7.18 -18.69 10.60
CA ARG A 7 7.29 -18.12 9.26
C ARG A 7 8.72 -17.67 8.97
N LEU A 8 9.20 -17.97 7.79
CA LEU A 8 10.47 -17.48 7.27
C LEU A 8 10.20 -16.24 6.41
N LEU A 9 10.90 -15.14 6.74
CA LEU A 9 10.82 -13.89 6.00
C LEU A 9 12.13 -13.70 5.23
N GLU A 10 12.02 -13.40 3.94
CA GLU A 10 13.13 -13.32 2.99
C GLU A 10 13.46 -11.85 2.70
N GLY A 11 14.55 -11.37 3.28
CA GLY A 11 14.99 -9.96 3.15
C GLY A 11 14.34 -9.02 4.16
N PRO A 12 14.37 -7.69 3.90
CA PRO A 12 13.80 -6.67 4.77
C PRO A 12 12.34 -6.93 5.10
N ASN A 13 12.00 -6.77 6.36
CA ASN A 13 10.70 -7.05 6.93
C ASN A 13 10.42 -6.11 8.12
N VAL A 14 9.26 -6.24 8.74
CA VAL A 14 8.84 -5.37 9.86
C VAL A 14 9.85 -5.39 11.01
N TYR A 15 10.49 -6.52 11.27
CA TYR A 15 11.37 -6.70 12.43
C TYR A 15 12.82 -6.31 12.11
N ARG A 16 13.32 -6.66 10.90
CA ARG A 16 14.74 -6.49 10.51
C ARG A 16 14.89 -6.20 9.01
N LEU A 17 16.08 -5.70 8.64
CA LEU A 17 16.48 -5.53 7.24
C LEU A 17 17.18 -6.77 6.66
N GLU A 18 17.18 -7.87 7.38
CA GLU A 18 17.75 -9.17 7.00
C GLU A 18 16.70 -10.28 7.12
N PRO A 19 16.89 -11.44 6.48
CA PRO A 19 16.00 -12.58 6.62
C PRO A 19 15.88 -13.04 8.08
N VAL A 20 14.63 -13.26 8.55
CA VAL A 20 14.36 -13.75 9.91
C VAL A 20 13.33 -14.88 9.92
N VAL A 21 13.44 -15.76 10.91
CA VAL A 21 12.33 -16.60 11.35
C VAL A 21 11.47 -15.79 12.30
N LYS A 22 10.17 -15.75 12.06
CA LYS A 22 9.12 -15.29 12.98
C LYS A 22 8.50 -16.50 13.66
N VAL A 23 8.58 -16.57 14.98
CA VAL A 23 7.86 -17.55 15.79
C VAL A 23 6.84 -16.81 16.64
N GLU A 24 5.57 -16.99 16.36
CA GLU A 24 4.48 -16.37 17.14
C GLU A 24 3.87 -17.40 18.07
N VAL A 25 3.76 -17.03 19.35
CA VAL A 25 3.24 -17.87 20.42
C VAL A 25 2.20 -17.15 21.25
N ALA A 26 1.12 -17.83 21.62
CA ALA A 26 0.15 -17.37 22.59
C ALA A 26 0.53 -17.88 23.98
N VAL A 27 0.64 -16.98 24.96
CA VAL A 27 0.90 -17.28 26.36
C VAL A 27 -0.38 -17.04 27.15
N GLY A 28 -0.99 -18.09 27.66
CA GLY A 28 -2.18 -18.02 28.50
C GLY A 28 -1.91 -17.22 29.78
N ARG A 29 -2.82 -16.35 30.19
CA ARG A 29 -2.80 -15.74 31.52
C ARG A 29 -2.97 -16.84 32.55
N ARG A 30 -1.97 -17.13 33.39
CA ARG A 30 -2.23 -17.79 34.67
C ARG A 30 -3.26 -16.94 35.41
N ARG A 31 -4.42 -17.50 35.79
CA ARG A 31 -5.36 -16.88 36.70
C ARG A 31 -4.62 -16.59 38.01
N THR A 32 -4.03 -15.42 38.13
CA THR A 32 -3.70 -14.87 39.43
C THR A 32 -5.01 -14.40 40.05
N TRP A 33 -5.41 -15.12 41.06
CA TRP A 33 -6.59 -14.86 41.88
C TRP A 33 -6.27 -13.71 42.83
N TYR A 34 -6.24 -12.47 42.34
CA TYR A 34 -6.42 -11.25 43.14
C TYR A 34 -6.89 -10.13 42.20
N GLY A 35 -8.12 -9.65 42.50
CA GLY A 35 -8.75 -8.56 41.79
C GLY A 35 -7.98 -7.24 41.97
N GLN A 36 -7.42 -6.78 40.89
CA GLN A 36 -7.27 -5.35 40.63
C GLN A 36 -7.33 -5.17 39.09
N ARG A 37 -8.43 -4.59 38.64
CA ARG A 37 -8.54 -3.99 37.31
C ARG A 37 -7.64 -2.77 37.29
N SER A 38 -6.38 -2.93 36.90
CA SER A 38 -5.61 -1.81 36.39
C SER A 38 -6.07 -1.58 34.95
N PRO A 39 -6.54 -0.36 34.59
CA PRO A 39 -6.70 -0.02 33.18
C PRO A 39 -5.28 -0.06 32.61
N ALA A 40 -4.99 -1.10 31.84
CA ALA A 40 -3.77 -1.15 31.06
C ALA A 40 -3.80 0.08 30.15
N ARG A 41 -2.99 1.10 30.47
CA ARG A 41 -2.59 2.10 29.50
C ARG A 41 -2.10 1.30 28.30
N HIS A 42 -2.79 1.42 27.18
CA HIS A 42 -2.31 0.95 25.89
C HIS A 42 -1.05 1.76 25.57
N ALA A 43 0.10 1.30 26.11
CA ALA A 43 1.38 1.71 25.57
C ALA A 43 1.34 1.26 24.11
N LEU A 44 1.44 2.23 23.19
CA LEU A 44 1.58 1.99 21.76
C LEU A 44 2.57 0.85 21.57
N VAL A 45 2.08 -0.32 21.18
CA VAL A 45 2.93 -1.47 20.89
C VAL A 45 3.52 -1.18 19.51
N HIS A 46 4.76 -0.69 19.51
CA HIS A 46 5.49 -0.55 18.25
C HIS A 46 5.80 -1.95 17.73
N LEU A 47 5.12 -2.40 16.70
CA LEU A 47 5.27 -3.72 16.07
C LEU A 47 6.75 -4.06 15.81
N GLY A 48 7.56 -3.10 15.40
CA GLY A 48 8.99 -3.28 15.10
C GLY A 48 9.93 -3.11 16.30
N ALA A 49 9.49 -2.62 17.47
CA ALA A 49 10.38 -2.39 18.60
C ALA A 49 10.55 -3.64 19.46
N PRO A 50 11.79 -4.09 19.74
CA PRO A 50 12.02 -5.24 20.61
C PRO A 50 11.68 -4.92 22.08
N VAL A 51 11.08 -5.89 22.76
CA VAL A 51 10.75 -5.83 24.18
C VAL A 51 11.97 -6.23 25.02
N PRO A 52 12.37 -5.47 26.05
CA PRO A 52 13.49 -5.84 26.89
C PRO A 52 13.23 -7.15 27.67
N ALA A 53 14.27 -7.95 27.88
CA ALA A 53 14.20 -9.29 28.47
C ALA A 53 13.47 -9.33 29.82
N ARG A 54 13.63 -8.31 30.65
CA ARG A 54 12.95 -8.19 31.97
C ARG A 54 11.41 -8.20 31.89
N ALA A 55 10.85 -7.96 30.72
CA ALA A 55 9.40 -7.93 30.50
C ALA A 55 8.86 -9.19 29.82
N TRP A 56 9.72 -10.21 29.55
CA TRP A 56 9.27 -11.44 28.92
C TRP A 56 8.59 -12.37 29.92
N PRO A 57 7.49 -13.05 29.52
CA PRO A 57 6.98 -14.15 30.31
C PRO A 57 7.96 -15.31 30.36
N LEU A 58 7.99 -16.05 31.46
CA LEU A 58 8.90 -17.22 31.62
C LEU A 58 8.88 -18.20 30.44
N PRO A 59 7.71 -18.55 29.83
CA PRO A 59 7.69 -19.44 28.65
C PRO A 59 8.40 -18.84 27.43
N VAL A 60 8.33 -17.50 27.26
CA VAL A 60 8.99 -16.80 26.15
C VAL A 60 10.50 -16.73 26.42
N ASP A 61 10.91 -16.48 27.66
CA ASP A 61 12.33 -16.50 28.05
C ASP A 61 12.95 -17.89 27.80
N ALA A 62 12.26 -18.95 28.18
CA ALA A 62 12.67 -20.34 27.90
C ALA A 62 12.80 -20.61 26.39
N LEU A 63 11.84 -20.15 25.59
CA LEU A 63 11.88 -20.29 24.13
C LEU A 63 13.12 -19.58 23.54
N VAL A 64 13.36 -18.33 23.93
CA VAL A 64 14.54 -17.55 23.50
C VAL A 64 15.85 -18.23 23.91
N ALA A 65 15.91 -18.75 25.14
CA ALA A 65 17.08 -19.44 25.63
C ALA A 65 17.41 -20.69 24.79
N TRP A 66 16.38 -21.47 24.41
CA TRP A 66 16.55 -22.63 23.52
C TRP A 66 16.90 -22.22 22.09
N VAL A 67 16.26 -21.21 21.52
CA VAL A 67 16.65 -20.70 20.19
C VAL A 67 18.13 -20.32 20.17
N ARG A 68 18.59 -19.54 21.15
CA ARG A 68 20.01 -19.14 21.26
C ARG A 68 20.94 -20.34 21.39
N ARG A 69 20.57 -21.31 22.21
CA ARG A 69 21.37 -22.49 22.46
C ARG A 69 21.51 -23.36 21.21
N LEU A 70 20.38 -23.73 20.60
CA LEU A 70 20.35 -24.58 19.39
C LEU A 70 21.10 -23.92 18.22
N ARG A 71 20.96 -22.60 18.04
CA ARG A 71 21.71 -21.88 17.01
C ARG A 71 23.21 -21.96 17.21
N VAL A 72 23.67 -21.82 18.46
CA VAL A 72 25.11 -21.97 18.80
C VAL A 72 25.60 -23.40 18.56
N ASP A 73 24.85 -24.39 19.03
CA ASP A 73 25.21 -25.80 18.90
C ASP A 73 25.31 -26.23 17.42
N HIS A 74 24.62 -25.51 16.50
CA HIS A 74 24.63 -25.80 15.07
C HIS A 74 25.33 -24.71 14.22
N GLY A 75 26.18 -23.89 14.82
CA GLY A 75 27.08 -22.98 14.11
C GLY A 75 26.46 -21.68 13.60
N GLU A 76 25.23 -21.32 14.02
CA GLU A 76 24.53 -20.10 13.55
C GLU A 76 24.77 -18.86 14.44
N GLY A 77 25.60 -18.96 15.47
CA GLY A 77 25.93 -17.86 16.38
C GLY A 77 24.81 -17.47 17.38
N ARG A 78 25.19 -16.71 18.42
CA ARG A 78 24.29 -16.30 19.53
C ARG A 78 23.45 -15.09 19.23
N GLY A 79 23.84 -14.25 18.28
CA GLY A 79 23.27 -12.93 18.04
C GLY A 79 21.92 -12.95 17.36
N GLY A 80 21.29 -11.78 17.37
CA GLY A 80 20.13 -11.53 16.51
C GLY A 80 18.76 -11.99 17.01
N VAL A 81 18.65 -12.63 18.19
CA VAL A 81 17.34 -13.02 18.73
C VAL A 81 16.68 -11.83 19.42
N ALA A 82 15.48 -11.46 18.97
CA ALA A 82 14.68 -10.40 19.55
C ALA A 82 13.25 -10.88 19.85
N VAL A 83 12.59 -10.21 20.78
CA VAL A 83 11.20 -10.50 21.16
C VAL A 83 10.36 -9.25 20.95
N HIS A 84 9.22 -9.40 20.31
CA HIS A 84 8.25 -8.36 20.08
C HIS A 84 6.89 -8.75 20.66
N ARG A 85 6.05 -7.77 20.94
CA ARG A 85 4.63 -8.03 21.21
C ARG A 85 3.86 -8.06 19.88
N SER A 86 2.94 -9.00 19.78
CA SER A 86 1.87 -8.93 18.80
C SER A 86 0.79 -7.98 19.30
N SER A 87 0.01 -7.42 18.40
CA SER A 87 -1.20 -6.65 18.74
C SER A 87 -2.31 -7.54 19.27
N ASP A 88 -2.26 -8.83 18.95
CA ASP A 88 -3.19 -9.81 19.53
C ASP A 88 -2.88 -10.02 21.02
N PRO A 89 -3.89 -9.91 21.90
CA PRO A 89 -3.68 -10.01 23.34
C PRO A 89 -3.06 -11.34 23.75
N GLY A 90 -1.96 -11.28 24.50
CA GLY A 90 -1.25 -12.45 25.00
C GLY A 90 -0.34 -13.13 23.98
N HIS A 91 -0.23 -12.60 22.75
CA HIS A 91 0.69 -13.10 21.73
C HIS A 91 2.06 -12.44 21.83
N TRP A 92 3.09 -13.26 21.60
CA TRP A 92 4.49 -12.85 21.60
C TRP A 92 5.18 -13.36 20.36
N ILE A 93 6.08 -12.57 19.81
CA ILE A 93 6.80 -12.88 18.57
C ILE A 93 8.28 -12.93 18.89
N VAL A 94 8.89 -14.10 18.68
CA VAL A 94 10.34 -14.30 18.76
C VAL A 94 10.88 -14.31 17.34
N VAL A 95 11.87 -13.47 17.06
CA VAL A 95 12.53 -13.40 15.75
C VAL A 95 14.02 -13.68 15.87
N PHE A 96 14.58 -14.36 14.89
CA PHE A 96 16.02 -14.60 14.79
C PHE A 96 16.45 -14.73 13.31
N PRO A 97 17.68 -14.31 12.95
CA PRO A 97 18.17 -14.44 11.59
C PRO A 97 18.38 -15.90 11.20
N TRP A 98 18.29 -16.20 9.91
CA TRP A 98 18.47 -17.53 9.37
C TRP A 98 19.29 -17.53 8.07
N SER A 99 19.96 -18.68 7.83
CA SER A 99 20.79 -18.92 6.65
C SER A 99 20.39 -20.19 5.88
N GLY A 100 19.62 -21.07 6.50
CA GLY A 100 19.11 -22.29 5.90
C GLY A 100 17.65 -22.54 6.30
N ALA A 101 16.72 -22.61 5.34
CA ALA A 101 15.27 -22.61 5.54
C ALA A 101 14.80 -23.75 6.46
N GLU A 102 15.08 -25.00 6.08
CA GLU A 102 14.63 -26.17 6.83
C GLU A 102 15.28 -26.25 8.20
N ARG A 103 16.59 -25.94 8.29
CA ARG A 103 17.32 -25.90 9.55
C ARG A 103 16.73 -24.87 10.51
N ALA A 104 16.45 -23.68 10.04
CA ALA A 104 15.91 -22.60 10.85
C ALA A 104 14.48 -22.91 11.35
N HIS A 105 13.66 -23.52 10.50
CA HIS A 105 12.33 -24.01 10.88
C HIS A 105 12.43 -25.10 11.95
N THR A 106 13.33 -26.07 11.77
CA THR A 106 13.57 -27.17 12.73
C THR A 106 14.08 -26.63 14.06
N ILE A 107 14.95 -25.60 14.05
CA ILE A 107 15.40 -24.92 15.29
C ILE A 107 14.21 -24.30 16.03
N ALA A 108 13.29 -23.64 15.31
CA ALA A 108 12.11 -23.02 15.90
C ALA A 108 11.19 -24.09 16.55
N GLU A 109 10.90 -25.18 15.84
CA GLU A 109 10.12 -26.32 16.36
C GLU A 109 10.76 -26.96 17.59
N ALA A 110 12.07 -27.22 17.51
CA ALA A 110 12.83 -27.82 18.62
C ALA A 110 12.82 -26.92 19.86
N ALA A 111 13.09 -25.63 19.69
CA ALA A 111 13.10 -24.67 20.78
C ALA A 111 11.72 -24.59 21.47
N LEU A 112 10.64 -24.60 20.68
CA LEU A 112 9.28 -24.60 21.19
C LEU A 112 8.99 -25.88 21.99
N ALA A 113 9.27 -27.05 21.41
CA ALA A 113 9.04 -28.35 22.05
C ALA A 113 9.82 -28.55 23.35
N LEU A 114 11.04 -27.99 23.42
CA LEU A 114 11.87 -28.03 24.62
C LEU A 114 11.41 -27.03 25.68
N ALA A 115 11.00 -25.84 25.27
CA ALA A 115 10.45 -24.82 26.18
C ALA A 115 9.12 -25.27 26.81
N GLU A 116 8.25 -25.97 26.08
CA GLU A 116 6.97 -26.48 26.60
C GLU A 116 7.13 -27.57 27.67
N ARG A 117 8.24 -28.30 27.64
CA ARG A 117 8.55 -29.35 28.60
C ARG A 117 9.31 -28.87 29.82
N ASP A 118 9.40 -27.57 30.01
CA ASP A 118 10.12 -26.92 31.12
C ASP A 118 11.59 -27.38 31.24
N VAL A 119 12.21 -27.72 30.11
CA VAL A 119 13.63 -28.08 30.03
C VAL A 119 14.44 -26.80 29.93
N SER A 120 15.15 -26.45 31.00
CA SER A 120 16.00 -25.25 31.03
C SER A 120 17.34 -25.49 30.35
N PRO A 121 17.75 -24.72 29.33
CA PRO A 121 19.06 -24.85 28.72
C PRO A 121 20.22 -24.56 29.70
N ALA A 122 19.98 -23.76 30.74
CA ALA A 122 20.94 -23.45 31.78
C ALA A 122 21.21 -24.65 32.72
N ARG A 123 20.28 -25.61 32.79
CA ARG A 123 20.35 -26.80 33.66
C ARG A 123 20.85 -28.05 32.92
N ARG A 124 21.57 -27.91 31.80
CA ARG A 124 22.04 -29.05 30.98
C ARG A 124 22.86 -30.08 31.78
N ALA A 125 23.63 -29.65 32.79
CA ALA A 125 24.37 -30.54 33.70
C ALA A 125 23.48 -31.39 34.63
N HIS A 126 22.15 -31.10 34.65
CA HIS A 126 21.18 -31.79 35.52
C HIS A 126 19.95 -32.30 34.74
N LEU A 127 20.09 -32.48 33.40
CA LEU A 127 19.05 -33.09 32.62
C LEU A 127 18.87 -34.55 33.02
N THR A 128 17.63 -35.01 33.08
CA THR A 128 17.39 -36.47 33.21
C THR A 128 17.77 -37.16 31.91
N GLY A 129 18.09 -38.43 31.94
CA GLY A 129 18.43 -39.21 30.73
C GLY A 129 17.28 -39.21 29.67
N ALA A 130 16.04 -38.98 30.10
CA ALA A 130 14.91 -38.83 29.17
C ALA A 130 14.97 -37.44 28.46
N GLN A 131 15.29 -36.36 29.17
CA GLN A 131 15.47 -35.03 28.63
C GLN A 131 16.67 -34.95 27.67
N GLU A 132 17.77 -35.61 28.02
CA GLU A 132 18.97 -35.70 27.16
C GLU A 132 18.63 -36.37 25.82
N ARG A 133 17.88 -37.49 25.84
CA ARG A 133 17.44 -38.17 24.60
C ARG A 133 16.58 -37.28 23.73
N ILE A 134 15.73 -36.46 24.32
CA ILE A 134 14.89 -35.53 23.55
C ILE A 134 15.75 -34.44 22.90
N VAL A 135 16.69 -33.85 23.64
CA VAL A 135 17.61 -32.85 23.09
C VAL A 135 18.48 -33.46 21.99
N ALA A 136 19.04 -34.66 22.20
CA ALA A 136 19.84 -35.36 21.20
C ALA A 136 19.07 -35.64 19.91
N ARG A 137 17.78 -36.07 20.01
CA ARG A 137 16.93 -36.32 18.87
C ARG A 137 16.67 -35.05 18.05
N TRP A 138 16.40 -33.91 18.70
CA TRP A 138 16.24 -32.65 18.02
C TRP A 138 17.55 -32.15 17.39
N SER A 139 18.69 -32.28 18.09
CA SER A 139 20.00 -31.94 17.54
C SER A 139 20.34 -32.75 16.29
N ALA A 140 20.02 -34.03 16.25
CA ALA A 140 20.21 -34.87 15.07
C ALA A 140 19.33 -34.35 13.89
N ARG A 141 18.05 -34.09 14.13
CA ARG A 141 17.15 -33.53 13.08
C ARG A 141 17.65 -32.17 12.55
N ILE A 142 18.15 -31.28 13.42
CA ILE A 142 18.69 -29.99 12.99
C ILE A 142 19.97 -30.18 12.16
N ALA A 143 20.82 -31.14 12.53
CA ALA A 143 22.06 -31.43 11.80
C ALA A 143 21.76 -31.99 10.38
N GLU A 144 20.73 -32.83 10.25
CA GLU A 144 20.30 -33.44 8.98
C GLU A 144 19.51 -32.46 8.07
N ALA A 145 18.96 -31.39 8.63
CA ALA A 145 18.12 -30.43 7.90
C ALA A 145 18.92 -29.69 6.82
N ARG A 146 18.29 -29.53 5.65
CA ARG A 146 18.86 -28.83 4.50
C ARG A 146 19.13 -27.37 4.82
N THR A 147 20.19 -26.82 4.22
CA THR A 147 20.63 -25.43 4.40
C THR A 147 20.33 -24.58 3.16
N THR A 148 19.16 -24.74 2.56
CA THR A 148 18.73 -23.88 1.44
C THR A 148 18.70 -22.42 1.92
N PRO A 149 19.51 -21.53 1.31
CA PRO A 149 19.61 -20.13 1.74
C PRO A 149 18.31 -19.36 1.44
N PRO A 150 18.12 -18.19 2.07
CA PRO A 150 17.01 -17.29 1.73
C PRO A 150 17.01 -16.93 0.25
N ALA A 151 15.83 -16.94 -0.36
CA ALA A 151 15.64 -16.57 -1.75
C ALA A 151 15.50 -15.05 -1.89
N TRP A 152 16.50 -14.29 -1.47
CA TRP A 152 16.53 -12.83 -1.61
C TRP A 152 17.72 -12.39 -2.45
N ILE A 153 17.56 -11.29 -3.18
CA ILE A 153 18.61 -10.74 -4.03
C ILE A 153 19.39 -9.70 -3.22
N ARG A 154 20.70 -9.96 -3.03
CA ARG A 154 21.60 -9.04 -2.32
C ARG A 154 22.07 -7.92 -3.25
N ASP A 155 22.45 -6.81 -2.67
CA ASP A 155 22.99 -5.67 -3.42
C ASP A 155 24.23 -6.02 -4.25
N ALA A 156 25.04 -6.98 -3.77
CA ALA A 156 26.20 -7.49 -4.51
C ALA A 156 25.82 -8.27 -5.80
N ASP A 157 24.63 -8.86 -5.82
CA ASP A 157 24.13 -9.69 -6.92
C ASP A 157 23.18 -8.91 -7.84
N ARG A 158 22.74 -7.72 -7.40
CA ARG A 158 21.80 -6.86 -8.10
C ARG A 158 22.49 -6.03 -9.19
N ARG A 159 21.95 -6.07 -10.42
CA ARG A 159 22.53 -5.40 -11.60
C ARG A 159 21.91 -4.04 -11.92
N ILE A 160 20.69 -3.79 -11.46
CA ILE A 160 19.88 -2.62 -11.83
C ILE A 160 19.39 -1.87 -10.59
N PRO A 161 19.20 -0.54 -10.66
CA PRO A 161 18.59 0.21 -9.58
C PRO A 161 17.11 -0.17 -9.40
N ILE A 162 16.61 0.04 -8.18
CA ILE A 162 15.24 -0.31 -7.78
C ILE A 162 14.53 0.91 -7.19
N VAL A 163 13.29 1.12 -7.62
CA VAL A 163 12.32 1.97 -6.90
C VAL A 163 11.25 1.07 -6.29
N SER A 164 10.97 1.24 -5.00
CA SER A 164 9.94 0.48 -4.28
C SER A 164 8.82 1.40 -3.82
N ILE A 165 7.58 1.08 -4.17
CA ILE A 165 6.42 1.93 -3.90
C ILE A 165 5.44 1.20 -2.97
N THR A 166 5.10 1.82 -1.83
CA THR A 166 4.06 1.33 -0.92
C THR A 166 3.12 2.44 -0.49
N GLY A 167 2.05 2.07 0.18
CA GLY A 167 1.02 2.96 0.70
C GLY A 167 -0.34 2.27 0.76
N THR A 168 -1.37 2.94 1.22
CA THR A 168 -2.74 2.43 1.13
C THR A 168 -3.27 2.68 -0.27
N ASN A 169 -3.38 3.93 -0.69
CA ASN A 169 -3.87 4.34 -2.01
C ASN A 169 -2.74 4.95 -2.86
N GLY A 170 -2.90 4.92 -4.18
CA GLY A 170 -1.97 5.57 -5.13
C GLY A 170 -0.78 4.72 -5.57
N LYS A 171 -0.51 3.56 -4.98
CA LYS A 171 0.65 2.71 -5.33
C LYS A 171 0.78 2.44 -6.82
N SER A 172 -0.22 1.81 -7.43
CA SER A 172 -0.18 1.43 -8.85
C SER A 172 -0.07 2.65 -9.76
N THR A 173 -0.74 3.76 -9.41
CA THR A 173 -0.65 5.03 -10.16
C THR A 173 0.77 5.61 -10.12
N VAL A 174 1.37 5.69 -8.93
CA VAL A 174 2.75 6.18 -8.76
C VAL A 174 3.74 5.25 -9.46
N THR A 175 3.56 3.93 -9.34
CA THR A 175 4.38 2.93 -10.02
C THR A 175 4.34 3.14 -11.55
N ARG A 176 3.16 3.30 -12.13
CA ARG A 176 3.00 3.51 -13.58
C ARG A 176 3.55 4.87 -14.04
N LEU A 177 3.34 5.93 -13.24
CA LEU A 177 3.94 7.25 -13.52
C LEU A 177 5.47 7.18 -13.52
N ILE A 178 6.10 6.57 -12.53
CA ILE A 178 7.56 6.41 -12.46
C ILE A 178 8.05 5.59 -13.65
N THR A 179 7.37 4.48 -13.97
CA THR A 179 7.69 3.64 -15.13
C THR A 179 7.70 4.47 -16.41
N HIS A 180 6.65 5.26 -16.64
CA HIS A 180 6.53 6.09 -17.83
C HIS A 180 7.59 7.18 -17.89
N ILE A 181 7.83 7.91 -16.79
CA ILE A 181 8.88 8.93 -16.72
C ILE A 181 10.25 8.35 -17.03
N LEU A 182 10.59 7.18 -16.49
CA LEU A 182 11.86 6.52 -16.74
C LEU A 182 11.97 6.04 -18.19
N LYS A 183 10.88 5.56 -18.79
CA LYS A 183 10.82 5.18 -20.21
C LYS A 183 11.03 6.40 -21.10
N VAL A 184 10.37 7.53 -20.85
CA VAL A 184 10.60 8.80 -21.56
C VAL A 184 12.05 9.28 -21.38
N ALA A 185 12.66 9.00 -20.22
CA ALA A 185 14.09 9.25 -20.00
C ALA A 185 15.03 8.25 -20.71
N GLY A 186 14.52 7.36 -21.54
CA GLY A 186 15.28 6.41 -22.36
C GLY A 186 15.69 5.13 -21.63
N LYS A 187 15.08 4.79 -20.50
CA LYS A 187 15.32 3.54 -19.76
C LYS A 187 14.36 2.45 -20.18
N ARG A 188 14.84 1.22 -20.27
CA ARG A 188 14.01 0.03 -20.37
C ARG A 188 13.58 -0.42 -18.98
N VAL A 189 12.28 -0.33 -18.69
CA VAL A 189 11.75 -0.44 -17.34
C VAL A 189 11.06 -1.76 -17.11
N GLY A 190 11.48 -2.48 -16.06
CA GLY A 190 10.75 -3.62 -15.51
C GLY A 190 9.85 -3.18 -14.36
N THR A 191 8.59 -3.57 -14.39
CA THR A 191 7.59 -3.06 -13.42
C THR A 191 6.76 -4.19 -12.85
N THR A 192 6.46 -4.14 -11.55
CA THR A 192 5.48 -5.02 -10.90
C THR A 192 4.31 -4.22 -10.36
N THR A 193 3.10 -4.72 -10.56
CA THR A 193 1.85 -4.13 -10.07
C THR A 193 0.87 -5.21 -9.61
N SER A 194 -0.27 -4.79 -9.07
CA SER A 194 -1.41 -5.68 -8.80
C SER A 194 -2.08 -6.24 -10.07
N ASP A 195 -1.75 -5.70 -11.24
CA ASP A 195 -2.28 -6.19 -12.53
C ASP A 195 -1.32 -7.17 -13.21
N GLY A 196 -0.01 -7.11 -12.90
CA GLY A 196 0.97 -7.98 -13.51
C GLY A 196 2.41 -7.51 -13.42
N VAL A 197 3.29 -8.29 -14.08
CA VAL A 197 4.65 -7.90 -14.44
C VAL A 197 4.62 -7.25 -15.81
N LEU A 198 5.23 -6.07 -15.94
CA LEU A 198 5.31 -5.34 -17.19
C LEU A 198 6.78 -5.08 -17.56
N VAL A 199 7.06 -5.05 -18.87
CA VAL A 199 8.32 -4.56 -19.43
C VAL A 199 8.00 -3.48 -20.45
N ASP A 200 8.56 -2.29 -20.27
CA ASP A 200 8.24 -1.11 -21.07
C ASP A 200 6.74 -0.85 -21.23
N GLU A 201 6.00 -0.93 -20.11
CA GLU A 201 4.54 -0.77 -20.02
C GLU A 201 3.72 -1.89 -20.69
N ARG A 202 4.36 -2.91 -21.26
CA ARG A 202 3.67 -4.06 -21.84
C ARG A 202 3.54 -5.18 -20.81
N LEU A 203 2.33 -5.67 -20.61
CA LEU A 203 2.04 -6.78 -19.71
C LEU A 203 2.70 -8.07 -20.25
N VAL A 204 3.55 -8.70 -19.43
CA VAL A 204 4.25 -9.96 -19.77
C VAL A 204 3.79 -11.14 -18.94
N ASP A 205 3.28 -10.89 -17.71
CA ASP A 205 2.75 -11.93 -16.82
C ASP A 205 1.61 -11.33 -15.99
N PRO A 206 0.34 -11.71 -16.25
CA PRO A 206 -0.80 -11.18 -15.50
C PRO A 206 -0.89 -11.73 -14.08
N GLY A 207 -1.48 -10.96 -13.15
CA GLY A 207 -1.71 -11.37 -11.77
C GLY A 207 -1.16 -10.36 -10.76
N ASP A 208 -1.39 -10.62 -9.47
CA ASP A 208 -0.86 -9.77 -8.39
C ASP A 208 0.61 -10.11 -8.11
N TRP A 209 1.51 -9.29 -8.63
CA TRP A 209 2.96 -9.42 -8.49
C TRP A 209 3.57 -8.39 -7.53
N THR A 210 2.80 -7.88 -6.56
CA THR A 210 3.23 -6.87 -5.57
C THR A 210 4.06 -7.44 -4.41
N GLY A 211 4.42 -8.70 -4.47
CA GLY A 211 5.26 -9.40 -3.48
C GLY A 211 6.67 -9.72 -4.01
N PRO A 212 7.49 -10.45 -3.21
CA PRO A 212 8.88 -10.77 -3.57
C PRO A 212 9.03 -11.56 -4.86
N GLY A 213 8.03 -12.38 -5.23
CA GLY A 213 8.05 -13.13 -6.50
C GLY A 213 8.13 -12.21 -7.71
N GLY A 214 7.39 -11.10 -7.72
CA GLY A 214 7.45 -10.10 -8.78
C GLY A 214 8.82 -9.41 -8.83
N ALA A 215 9.36 -9.05 -7.66
CA ALA A 215 10.70 -8.48 -7.58
C ALA A 215 11.76 -9.42 -8.20
N TRP A 216 11.70 -10.71 -7.88
CA TRP A 216 12.64 -11.70 -8.45
C TRP A 216 12.51 -11.81 -9.97
N GLN A 217 11.30 -11.80 -10.51
CA GLN A 217 11.10 -11.82 -11.97
C GLN A 217 11.77 -10.64 -12.67
N ILE A 218 11.63 -9.42 -12.11
CA ILE A 218 12.24 -8.24 -12.71
C ILE A 218 13.76 -8.25 -12.52
N LEU A 219 14.26 -8.56 -11.32
CA LEU A 219 15.68 -8.48 -11.00
C LEU A 219 16.52 -9.60 -11.65
N ALA A 220 15.90 -10.70 -12.07
CA ALA A 220 16.53 -11.75 -12.84
C ALA A 220 16.70 -11.40 -14.34
N ARG A 221 16.03 -10.35 -14.83
CA ARG A 221 16.07 -9.95 -16.24
C ARG A 221 17.38 -9.24 -16.58
N SER A 222 17.92 -9.57 -17.75
CA SER A 222 19.10 -8.91 -18.33
C SER A 222 18.74 -7.79 -19.33
N ASP A 223 17.47 -7.68 -19.69
CA ASP A 223 16.95 -6.77 -20.71
C ASP A 223 16.20 -5.56 -20.13
N VAL A 224 16.39 -5.25 -18.85
CA VAL A 224 15.85 -4.04 -18.20
C VAL A 224 16.96 -3.25 -17.52
N ASP A 225 16.82 -1.92 -17.50
CA ASP A 225 17.79 -0.99 -16.92
C ASP A 225 17.43 -0.56 -15.49
N VAL A 226 16.15 -0.72 -15.11
CA VAL A 226 15.64 -0.29 -13.80
C VAL A 226 14.39 -1.07 -13.41
N GLY A 227 14.25 -1.40 -12.11
CA GLY A 227 13.08 -2.04 -11.55
C GLY A 227 12.17 -1.03 -10.81
N VAL A 228 10.88 -1.00 -11.14
CA VAL A 228 9.86 -0.20 -10.44
C VAL A 228 8.86 -1.15 -9.80
N LEU A 229 8.94 -1.31 -8.48
CA LEU A 229 8.32 -2.41 -7.75
C LEU A 229 7.20 -1.91 -6.83
N GLU A 230 5.95 -2.16 -7.20
CA GLU A 230 4.84 -1.98 -6.27
C GLU A 230 4.96 -3.00 -5.15
N THR A 231 4.90 -2.55 -3.89
CA THR A 231 5.12 -3.38 -2.70
C THR A 231 3.90 -3.31 -1.79
N ALA A 232 3.09 -4.36 -1.82
CA ALA A 232 1.90 -4.46 -0.99
C ALA A 232 2.23 -4.92 0.44
N ARG A 233 1.36 -4.52 1.39
CA ARG A 233 1.44 -4.92 2.80
C ARG A 233 1.55 -6.44 2.99
N GLY A 234 0.72 -7.21 2.27
CA GLY A 234 0.67 -8.66 2.38
C GLY A 234 2.03 -9.31 2.11
N GLY A 235 2.73 -8.89 1.05
CA GLY A 235 4.07 -9.36 0.73
C GLY A 235 5.06 -9.09 1.87
N LEU A 236 5.08 -7.87 2.40
CA LEU A 236 5.99 -7.46 3.49
C LEU A 236 5.81 -8.30 4.75
N VAL A 237 4.55 -8.54 5.16
CA VAL A 237 4.25 -9.27 6.40
C VAL A 237 4.44 -10.78 6.25
N LEU A 238 4.12 -11.31 5.08
CA LEU A 238 4.10 -12.75 4.85
C LEU A 238 5.44 -13.32 4.36
N ARG A 239 6.23 -12.51 3.63
CA ARG A 239 7.47 -13.00 3.00
C ARG A 239 8.66 -12.04 3.09
N GLY A 240 8.47 -10.77 3.45
CA GLY A 240 9.49 -9.73 3.32
C GLY A 240 9.61 -9.19 1.90
N MET A 241 10.66 -8.40 1.64
CA MET A 241 10.82 -7.70 0.34
C MET A 241 11.41 -8.57 -0.77
N GLY A 242 12.16 -9.64 -0.43
CA GLY A 242 12.82 -10.51 -1.41
C GLY A 242 14.08 -9.92 -2.07
N TYR A 243 14.54 -8.76 -1.63
CA TYR A 243 15.80 -8.11 -2.01
C TYR A 243 16.32 -7.25 -0.87
N GLU A 244 17.62 -6.95 -0.86
CA GLU A 244 18.33 -6.35 0.29
C GLU A 244 17.98 -4.87 0.48
N SER A 245 18.06 -4.07 -0.59
CA SER A 245 17.80 -2.63 -0.54
C SER A 245 17.18 -2.10 -1.83
N ASN A 246 16.70 -0.86 -1.78
CA ASN A 246 16.29 -0.08 -2.94
C ASN A 246 17.05 1.26 -3.02
N ASP A 247 17.11 1.85 -4.22
CA ASP A 247 17.79 3.12 -4.49
C ASP A 247 16.85 4.31 -4.28
N ALA A 248 15.55 4.08 -4.47
CA ALA A 248 14.52 5.03 -4.08
C ALA A 248 13.30 4.29 -3.53
N SER A 249 12.59 4.92 -2.61
CA SER A 249 11.32 4.43 -2.09
C SER A 249 10.26 5.51 -2.06
N VAL A 250 9.00 5.09 -2.19
CA VAL A 250 7.85 5.98 -2.04
C VAL A 250 6.89 5.40 -1.02
N VAL A 251 6.46 6.23 -0.06
CA VAL A 251 5.33 5.91 0.82
C VAL A 251 4.23 6.94 0.59
N THR A 252 3.13 6.53 -0.05
CA THR A 252 2.09 7.46 -0.51
C THR A 252 1.20 7.95 0.62
N ASN A 253 0.61 7.05 1.40
CA ASN A 253 -0.26 7.36 2.53
C ASN A 253 -0.52 6.11 3.39
N VAL A 254 -1.04 6.34 4.60
CA VAL A 254 -1.50 5.31 5.53
C VAL A 254 -2.92 5.65 5.98
N THR A 255 -3.90 5.02 5.38
CA THR A 255 -5.31 5.17 5.72
C THR A 255 -5.93 3.83 6.07
N SER A 256 -7.11 3.83 6.68
CA SER A 256 -7.81 2.61 7.09
C SER A 256 -8.12 1.74 5.87
N ASP A 257 -7.37 0.66 5.74
CA ASP A 257 -7.56 -0.38 4.73
C ASP A 257 -6.84 -1.65 5.16
N HIS A 258 -7.48 -2.80 5.01
CA HIS A 258 -6.93 -4.10 5.44
C HIS A 258 -6.50 -4.16 6.92
N LEU A 259 -7.15 -3.44 7.83
CA LEU A 259 -6.98 -3.63 9.25
C LEU A 259 -7.60 -4.97 9.69
N ASP A 260 -7.22 -5.46 10.87
CA ASP A 260 -7.63 -6.74 11.46
C ASP A 260 -7.19 -8.00 10.68
N LEU A 261 -6.20 -7.82 9.80
CA LEU A 261 -5.56 -8.91 9.08
C LEU A 261 -4.10 -9.07 9.51
N GLN A 262 -3.70 -10.32 9.78
CA GLN A 262 -2.30 -10.69 10.06
C GLN A 262 -1.72 -9.95 11.28
N GLY A 263 -2.54 -9.71 12.33
CA GLY A 263 -2.12 -9.06 13.57
C GLY A 263 -1.84 -7.55 13.43
N ILE A 264 -2.43 -6.89 12.43
CA ILE A 264 -2.34 -5.43 12.22
C ILE A 264 -3.73 -4.84 12.42
N HIS A 265 -3.91 -4.12 13.52
CA HIS A 265 -5.22 -3.62 13.96
C HIS A 265 -5.32 -2.09 13.94
N THR A 266 -4.18 -1.38 13.86
CA THR A 266 -4.14 0.07 13.96
C THR A 266 -3.36 0.72 12.81
N LEU A 267 -3.66 2.00 12.53
CA LEU A 267 -2.92 2.78 11.55
C LEU A 267 -1.42 2.92 11.87
N PRO A 268 -0.99 3.14 13.12
CA PRO A 268 0.43 3.13 13.46
C PRO A 268 1.13 1.80 13.14
N GLU A 269 0.49 0.66 13.35
CA GLU A 269 1.02 -0.65 12.99
C GLU A 269 1.13 -0.83 11.47
N LEU A 270 0.12 -0.37 10.74
CA LEU A 270 0.16 -0.36 9.28
C LEU A 270 1.28 0.55 8.75
N ALA A 271 1.49 1.72 9.37
CA ALA A 271 2.61 2.61 9.06
C ALA A 271 3.96 1.93 9.33
N GLU A 272 4.06 1.15 10.42
CA GLU A 272 5.26 0.38 10.74
C GLU A 272 5.60 -0.63 9.63
N VAL A 273 4.61 -1.39 9.17
CA VAL A 273 4.79 -2.33 8.05
C VAL A 273 5.28 -1.61 6.80
N LYS A 274 4.61 -0.50 6.42
CA LYS A 274 4.97 0.27 5.23
C LYS A 274 6.34 0.96 5.37
N SER A 275 6.75 1.33 6.60
CA SER A 275 8.06 1.91 6.85
C SER A 275 9.21 1.01 6.44
N THR A 276 9.00 -0.31 6.36
CA THR A 276 10.01 -1.29 5.93
C THR A 276 10.62 -0.91 4.59
N VAL A 277 9.80 -0.45 3.65
CA VAL A 277 10.24 -0.07 2.30
C VAL A 277 11.21 1.12 2.33
N ALA A 278 10.91 2.14 3.14
CA ALA A 278 11.79 3.30 3.30
C ALA A 278 13.02 2.99 4.18
N ARG A 279 12.90 2.08 5.15
CA ARG A 279 14.03 1.62 5.97
C ARG A 279 15.04 0.80 5.17
N ALA A 280 14.58 0.10 4.13
CA ALA A 280 15.42 -0.65 3.21
C ALA A 280 16.05 0.22 2.13
N THR A 281 15.76 1.52 2.07
CA THR A 281 16.42 2.43 1.13
C THR A 281 17.87 2.67 1.54
N ARG A 282 18.78 2.58 0.58
CA ARG A 282 20.22 2.79 0.79
C ARG A 282 20.51 4.19 1.37
N PRO A 283 21.59 4.36 2.14
CA PRO A 283 21.95 5.66 2.72
C PRO A 283 22.17 6.77 1.68
N ASP A 284 22.63 6.43 0.49
CA ASP A 284 22.82 7.32 -0.64
C ASP A 284 21.58 7.43 -1.55
N GLY A 285 20.54 6.62 -1.29
CA GLY A 285 19.26 6.65 -1.96
C GLY A 285 18.28 7.68 -1.39
N TRP A 286 17.03 7.68 -1.91
CA TRP A 286 16.01 8.65 -1.54
C TRP A 286 14.73 8.00 -1.01
N ALA A 287 14.31 8.38 0.19
CA ALA A 287 12.99 8.06 0.72
C ALA A 287 12.02 9.21 0.46
N VAL A 288 11.05 8.99 -0.43
CA VAL A 288 10.03 9.97 -0.85
C VAL A 288 8.78 9.75 0.00
N LEU A 289 8.46 10.69 0.86
CA LEU A 289 7.47 10.55 1.91
C LEU A 289 6.39 11.64 1.82
N ASN A 290 5.14 11.25 2.03
CA ASN A 290 4.02 12.18 2.07
C ASN A 290 4.06 13.02 3.36
N ALA A 291 4.25 14.32 3.22
CA ALA A 291 4.28 15.27 4.34
C ALA A 291 2.87 15.58 4.89
N ASP A 292 1.83 15.43 4.07
CA ASP A 292 0.44 15.65 4.48
C ASP A 292 -0.13 14.51 5.34
N ASP A 293 0.58 13.36 5.41
CA ASP A 293 0.24 12.22 6.27
C ASP A 293 1.23 12.16 7.45
N PRO A 294 0.80 12.46 8.69
CA PRO A 294 1.69 12.48 9.84
C PRO A 294 2.40 11.15 10.13
N LEU A 295 1.73 10.00 9.85
CA LEU A 295 2.31 8.68 10.04
C LEU A 295 3.40 8.41 9.01
N VAL A 296 3.20 8.85 7.77
CA VAL A 296 4.22 8.74 6.72
C VAL A 296 5.37 9.70 6.97
N ALA A 297 5.10 10.95 7.31
CA ALA A 297 6.13 11.95 7.62
C ALA A 297 7.04 11.49 8.78
N ALA A 298 6.50 10.79 9.77
CA ALA A 298 7.26 10.26 10.90
C ALA A 298 8.29 9.18 10.49
N ILE A 299 8.11 8.52 9.35
CA ILE A 299 9.05 7.50 8.83
C ILE A 299 10.44 8.09 8.56
N ALA A 300 10.52 9.38 8.24
CA ALA A 300 11.80 10.08 8.01
C ALA A 300 12.83 9.90 9.13
N ARG A 301 12.39 9.71 10.38
CA ARG A 301 13.27 9.49 11.54
C ARG A 301 13.79 8.05 11.64
N ARG A 302 13.33 7.14 10.80
CA ARG A 302 13.56 5.69 10.88
C ARG A 302 14.36 5.14 9.71
N THR A 303 14.57 5.93 8.68
CA THR A 303 15.41 5.58 7.53
C THR A 303 16.78 6.27 7.62
N ARG A 304 17.77 5.67 6.98
CA ARG A 304 19.10 6.26 6.78
C ARG A 304 19.26 6.95 5.44
N ALA A 305 18.24 6.82 4.57
CA ALA A 305 18.22 7.43 3.25
C ALA A 305 18.11 8.95 3.29
N ARG A 306 18.45 9.61 2.21
CA ARG A 306 18.13 11.02 2.00
C ARG A 306 16.62 11.19 1.93
N ILE A 307 16.11 12.28 2.48
CA ILE A 307 14.67 12.51 2.57
C ILE A 307 14.20 13.46 1.49
N ALA A 308 13.16 13.06 0.78
CA ALA A 308 12.34 13.93 -0.05
C ALA A 308 10.90 13.92 0.48
N MET A 309 10.34 15.10 0.75
CA MET A 309 8.95 15.22 1.19
C MET A 309 8.09 15.78 0.08
N PHE A 310 6.89 15.21 -0.14
CA PHE A 310 5.90 15.80 -1.03
C PHE A 310 4.66 16.24 -0.27
N SER A 311 4.02 17.33 -0.74
CA SER A 311 2.83 17.90 -0.11
C SER A 311 2.00 18.69 -1.14
N ILE A 312 0.68 18.61 -0.99
CA ILE A 312 -0.29 19.42 -1.74
C ILE A 312 -1.10 20.36 -0.83
N GLY A 313 -0.83 20.34 0.46
CA GLY A 313 -1.58 21.05 1.49
C GLY A 313 -0.73 21.88 2.43
N ALA A 314 -1.41 22.67 3.27
CA ALA A 314 -0.77 23.46 4.31
C ALA A 314 -0.20 22.59 5.44
N ASP A 315 -0.85 21.44 5.71
CA ASP A 315 -0.50 20.55 6.81
C ASP A 315 0.92 19.97 6.69
N GLY A 316 1.33 19.63 5.47
CA GLY A 316 2.67 19.12 5.18
C GLY A 316 3.77 20.18 5.09
N ALA A 317 3.41 21.47 4.95
CA ALA A 317 4.36 22.54 4.66
C ALA A 317 5.49 22.65 5.70
N ALA A 318 5.20 22.44 6.98
CA ALA A 318 6.22 22.49 8.04
C ALA A 318 7.23 21.32 7.93
N ALA A 319 6.77 20.12 7.55
CA ALA A 319 7.65 18.97 7.34
C ALA A 319 8.54 19.15 6.11
N VAL A 320 7.97 19.67 5.01
CA VAL A 320 8.74 20.04 3.80
C VAL A 320 9.83 21.05 4.13
N ARG A 321 9.48 22.18 4.81
CA ARG A 321 10.48 23.21 5.18
C ARG A 321 11.62 22.64 6.04
N ARG A 322 11.31 21.80 7.05
CA ARG A 322 12.35 21.15 7.87
C ARG A 322 13.26 20.25 7.06
N THR A 323 12.67 19.47 6.14
CA THR A 323 13.44 18.57 5.28
C THR A 323 14.38 19.33 4.37
N VAL A 324 13.90 20.38 3.72
CA VAL A 324 14.69 21.25 2.83
C VAL A 324 15.79 21.97 3.61
N ALA A 325 15.49 22.52 4.80
CA ALA A 325 16.48 23.15 5.66
C ALA A 325 17.58 22.17 6.14
N GLY A 326 17.26 20.88 6.21
CA GLY A 326 18.20 19.79 6.50
C GLY A 326 18.98 19.26 5.28
N GLY A 327 18.90 19.92 4.11
CA GLY A 327 19.58 19.50 2.88
C GLY A 327 18.83 18.43 2.07
N GLY A 328 17.60 18.10 2.45
CA GLY A 328 16.72 17.21 1.68
C GLY A 328 15.97 17.94 0.56
N ARG A 329 15.00 17.26 -0.06
CA ARG A 329 14.18 17.82 -1.14
C ARG A 329 12.71 17.97 -0.75
N GLY A 330 12.06 19.01 -1.29
CA GLY A 330 10.62 19.23 -1.23
C GLY A 330 9.98 19.15 -2.61
N TYR A 331 8.81 18.53 -2.71
CA TYR A 331 7.99 18.52 -3.92
C TYR A 331 6.61 19.03 -3.57
N VAL A 332 6.21 20.17 -4.13
CA VAL A 332 4.99 20.87 -3.70
C VAL A 332 4.16 21.35 -4.89
N LEU A 333 2.86 21.52 -4.64
CA LEU A 333 1.98 22.30 -5.53
C LEU A 333 2.03 23.77 -5.08
N ARG A 334 2.51 24.66 -5.94
CA ARG A 334 2.59 26.10 -5.67
C ARG A 334 2.18 26.90 -6.91
N ASP A 335 1.23 27.79 -6.75
CA ASP A 335 0.75 28.69 -7.82
C ASP A 335 0.40 27.96 -9.14
N GLY A 336 -0.23 26.78 -9.02
CA GLY A 336 -0.56 25.94 -10.16
C GLY A 336 0.60 25.15 -10.79
N TRP A 337 1.80 25.20 -10.19
CA TRP A 337 2.98 24.47 -10.65
C TRP A 337 3.32 23.32 -9.71
N LEU A 338 3.77 22.22 -10.29
CA LEU A 338 4.56 21.22 -9.56
C LEU A 338 5.98 21.77 -9.43
N VAL A 339 6.47 21.87 -8.19
CA VAL A 339 7.76 22.53 -7.87
C VAL A 339 8.64 21.57 -7.09
N GLU A 340 9.92 21.47 -7.49
CA GLU A 340 10.99 20.85 -6.69
C GLU A 340 11.70 21.97 -5.90
N ILE A 341 11.97 21.74 -4.61
CA ILE A 341 12.78 22.59 -3.75
C ILE A 341 14.00 21.77 -3.33
N ASP A 342 15.17 22.10 -3.84
CA ASP A 342 16.43 21.43 -3.48
C ASP A 342 17.12 22.15 -2.34
N GLY A 343 17.18 21.51 -1.17
CA GLY A 343 17.85 22.05 0.01
C GLY A 343 19.36 21.77 0.05
N SER A 344 19.91 21.02 -0.91
CA SER A 344 21.34 20.67 -0.92
C SER A 344 22.25 21.74 -1.52
N ALA A 345 21.69 22.80 -2.11
CA ALA A 345 22.46 23.88 -2.71
C ALA A 345 23.21 24.73 -1.65
N LYS A 346 24.46 25.09 -1.94
CA LYS A 346 25.36 25.80 -1.00
C LYS A 346 24.85 27.15 -0.54
N ASP A 347 24.17 27.87 -1.44
CA ASP A 347 23.70 29.24 -1.20
C ASP A 347 22.25 29.31 -0.70
N GLY A 348 21.72 28.20 -0.22
CA GLY A 348 20.35 28.04 0.28
C GLY A 348 19.44 27.27 -0.67
N PRO A 349 18.19 27.00 -0.27
CA PRO A 349 17.26 26.21 -1.07
C PRO A 349 16.98 26.83 -2.45
N VAL A 350 17.03 26.00 -3.50
CA VAL A 350 16.73 26.41 -4.88
C VAL A 350 15.40 25.82 -5.32
N GLU A 351 14.52 26.64 -5.88
CA GLU A 351 13.22 26.22 -6.40
C GLU A 351 13.27 26.02 -7.92
N HIS A 352 12.72 24.90 -8.37
CA HIS A 352 12.60 24.55 -9.77
C HIS A 352 11.14 24.29 -10.13
N ARG A 353 10.55 25.11 -10.98
CA ARG A 353 9.24 24.82 -11.59
C ARG A 353 9.40 23.64 -12.55
N ILE A 354 8.70 22.54 -12.29
CA ILE A 354 8.74 21.33 -13.13
C ILE A 354 7.78 21.48 -14.29
N VAL A 355 6.48 21.55 -14.00
CA VAL A 355 5.40 21.60 -15.00
C VAL A 355 4.16 22.23 -14.38
N GLU A 356 3.34 22.94 -15.16
CA GLU A 356 2.01 23.39 -14.73
C GLU A 356 1.10 22.18 -14.51
N VAL A 357 0.33 22.21 -13.44
CA VAL A 357 -0.59 21.11 -13.07
C VAL A 357 -1.63 20.84 -14.18
N GLY A 358 -2.05 21.89 -14.90
CA GLY A 358 -2.94 21.81 -16.05
C GLY A 358 -2.37 21.04 -17.24
N ARG A 359 -1.05 20.90 -17.34
CA ARG A 359 -0.36 20.16 -18.38
C ARG A 359 -0.05 18.71 -18.00
N VAL A 360 -0.45 18.26 -16.81
CA VAL A 360 -0.30 16.88 -16.33
C VAL A 360 -1.66 16.17 -16.41
N PRO A 361 -1.94 15.39 -17.45
CA PRO A 361 -3.30 14.92 -17.76
C PRO A 361 -3.98 14.17 -16.62
N ILE A 362 -3.24 13.32 -15.89
CA ILE A 362 -3.78 12.53 -14.79
C ILE A 362 -4.32 13.39 -13.63
N THR A 363 -3.89 14.65 -13.52
CA THR A 363 -4.35 15.57 -12.47
C THR A 363 -5.70 16.21 -12.77
N LEU A 364 -6.19 16.11 -14.01
CA LEU A 364 -7.40 16.80 -14.48
C LEU A 364 -7.35 18.31 -14.17
N GLY A 365 -6.22 18.96 -14.49
CA GLY A 365 -5.99 20.37 -14.21
C GLY A 365 -5.92 20.71 -12.71
N GLY A 366 -5.56 19.73 -11.87
CA GLY A 366 -5.51 19.86 -10.41
C GLY A 366 -6.81 19.47 -9.70
N LEU A 367 -7.86 19.11 -10.44
CA LEU A 367 -9.12 18.62 -9.86
C LEU A 367 -8.90 17.29 -9.12
N ALA A 368 -8.15 16.36 -9.72
CA ALA A 368 -7.77 15.11 -9.09
C ALA A 368 -6.59 15.32 -8.11
N ARG A 369 -6.87 15.94 -6.96
CA ARG A 369 -5.84 16.29 -5.96
C ARG A 369 -4.97 15.10 -5.53
N HIS A 370 -5.56 13.91 -5.39
CA HIS A 370 -4.82 12.68 -5.08
C HIS A 370 -3.79 12.34 -6.18
N ASN A 371 -4.08 12.64 -7.44
CA ASN A 371 -3.15 12.44 -8.54
C ASN A 371 -2.11 13.56 -8.64
N VAL A 372 -2.39 14.76 -8.14
CA VAL A 372 -1.35 15.78 -7.95
C VAL A 372 -0.32 15.28 -6.93
N ALA A 373 -0.77 14.70 -5.80
CA ALA A 373 0.12 14.08 -4.82
C ALA A 373 0.90 12.90 -5.41
N ASN A 374 0.25 12.03 -6.20
CA ASN A 374 0.89 10.92 -6.91
C ASN A 374 1.96 11.40 -7.90
N ALA A 375 1.70 12.49 -8.63
CA ALA A 375 2.66 13.09 -9.57
C ALA A 375 3.89 13.67 -8.85
N LEU A 376 3.70 14.36 -7.71
CA LEU A 376 4.80 14.86 -6.88
C LEU A 376 5.63 13.72 -6.27
N ALA A 377 4.97 12.64 -5.83
CA ALA A 377 5.64 11.44 -5.33
C ALA A 377 6.50 10.77 -6.42
N ALA A 378 5.93 10.62 -7.62
CA ALA A 378 6.64 10.06 -8.79
C ALA A 378 7.82 10.96 -9.21
N ALA A 379 7.63 12.28 -9.17
CA ALA A 379 8.70 13.25 -9.45
C ALA A 379 9.88 13.06 -8.49
N GLY A 380 9.61 12.96 -7.18
CA GLY A 380 10.64 12.74 -6.17
C GLY A 380 11.45 11.46 -6.40
N ALA A 381 10.77 10.36 -6.73
CA ALA A 381 11.42 9.08 -6.98
C ALA A 381 12.26 9.09 -8.27
N ALA A 382 11.71 9.61 -9.37
CA ALA A 382 12.42 9.71 -10.65
C ALA A 382 13.67 10.61 -10.54
N ARG A 383 13.56 11.75 -9.86
CA ARG A 383 14.69 12.63 -9.55
C ARG A 383 15.73 11.96 -8.66
N GLY A 384 15.29 11.09 -7.75
CA GLY A 384 16.16 10.26 -6.92
C GLY A 384 17.03 9.29 -7.74
N LEU A 385 16.56 8.87 -8.91
CA LEU A 385 17.30 8.04 -9.88
C LEU A 385 18.04 8.85 -10.95
N GLY A 386 18.15 10.17 -10.81
CA GLY A 386 18.92 11.02 -11.70
C GLY A 386 18.19 11.49 -12.97
N VAL A 387 16.86 11.32 -13.07
CA VAL A 387 16.06 11.89 -14.16
C VAL A 387 16.19 13.40 -14.13
N THR A 388 16.46 14.03 -15.28
CA THR A 388 16.56 15.51 -15.38
C THR A 388 15.18 16.17 -15.25
N LEU A 389 15.16 17.47 -14.96
CA LEU A 389 13.90 18.23 -14.88
C LEU A 389 13.17 18.29 -16.24
N ALA A 390 13.90 18.30 -17.36
CA ALA A 390 13.32 18.25 -18.70
C ALA A 390 12.61 16.90 -18.95
N GLN A 391 13.31 15.77 -18.73
CA GLN A 391 12.75 14.43 -18.88
C GLN A 391 11.54 14.21 -17.94
N LEU A 392 11.63 14.72 -16.70
CA LEU A 392 10.54 14.65 -15.73
C LEU A 392 9.30 15.41 -16.22
N ARG A 393 9.48 16.62 -16.74
CA ARG A 393 8.40 17.43 -17.33
C ARG A 393 7.74 16.71 -18.48
N ASP A 394 8.54 16.19 -19.41
CA ASP A 394 8.07 15.52 -20.61
C ASP A 394 7.28 14.24 -20.22
N GLY A 395 7.81 13.41 -19.31
CA GLY A 395 7.16 12.20 -18.84
C GLY A 395 5.85 12.47 -18.08
N LEU A 396 5.79 13.52 -17.25
CA LEU A 396 4.55 13.90 -16.56
C LEU A 396 3.49 14.45 -17.52
N ALA A 397 3.89 15.21 -18.53
CA ALA A 397 2.97 15.79 -19.51
C ALA A 397 2.45 14.77 -20.53
N ASP A 398 3.22 13.73 -20.83
CA ASP A 398 2.83 12.68 -21.80
C ASP A 398 1.98 11.56 -21.17
N PHE A 399 1.93 11.43 -19.84
CA PHE A 399 1.19 10.35 -19.20
C PHE A 399 -0.32 10.56 -19.26
N GLN A 400 -1.00 9.81 -20.14
CA GLN A 400 -2.46 9.79 -20.24
C GLN A 400 -3.06 8.69 -19.36
N PRO A 401 -4.10 8.97 -18.55
CA PRO A 401 -4.81 7.97 -17.73
C PRO A 401 -5.77 7.12 -18.58
N SER A 402 -5.24 6.40 -19.57
CA SER A 402 -6.04 5.54 -20.45
C SER A 402 -6.32 4.16 -19.85
N SER A 403 -7.31 3.46 -20.42
CA SER A 403 -7.60 2.05 -20.09
C SER A 403 -6.42 1.11 -20.36
N GLU A 404 -5.50 1.49 -21.23
CA GLU A 404 -4.29 0.72 -21.56
C GLU A 404 -3.15 0.98 -20.58
N ARG A 405 -2.85 2.26 -20.31
CA ARG A 405 -1.71 2.66 -19.47
C ARG A 405 -2.00 2.59 -17.97
N SER A 406 -3.26 2.81 -17.57
CA SER A 406 -3.67 2.84 -16.16
C SER A 406 -5.08 2.27 -15.98
N PRO A 407 -5.30 0.98 -16.31
CA PRO A 407 -6.62 0.38 -16.32
C PRO A 407 -7.28 0.44 -14.93
N GLY A 408 -8.53 0.92 -14.88
CA GLY A 408 -9.28 1.07 -13.65
C GLY A 408 -8.74 2.13 -12.68
N ARG A 409 -7.97 3.10 -13.17
CA ARG A 409 -7.46 4.22 -12.36
C ARG A 409 -7.89 5.54 -13.00
N LEU A 410 -9.08 6.02 -12.61
CA LEU A 410 -9.67 7.25 -13.11
C LEU A 410 -9.77 7.29 -14.65
N ASN A 411 -10.24 6.21 -15.27
CA ASN A 411 -10.46 6.18 -16.71
C ASN A 411 -11.77 6.89 -17.05
N LEU A 412 -11.71 7.85 -17.95
CA LEU A 412 -12.82 8.72 -18.34
C LEU A 412 -13.31 8.37 -19.74
N PHE A 413 -14.61 8.16 -19.87
CA PHE A 413 -15.28 7.88 -21.14
C PHE A 413 -16.44 8.87 -21.38
N ARG A 414 -16.64 9.25 -22.64
CA ARG A 414 -17.79 10.06 -23.07
C ARG A 414 -18.76 9.18 -23.86
N LEU A 415 -20.01 9.18 -23.44
CA LEU A 415 -21.12 8.51 -24.11
C LEU A 415 -22.27 9.49 -24.28
N GLY A 416 -22.41 10.07 -25.47
CA GLY A 416 -23.35 11.19 -25.71
C GLY A 416 -23.08 12.34 -24.73
N GLY A 417 -24.12 12.80 -24.03
CA GLY A 417 -24.04 13.84 -22.99
C GLY A 417 -23.56 13.34 -21.61
N ARG A 418 -23.04 12.13 -21.49
CA ARG A 418 -22.64 11.50 -20.23
C ARG A 418 -21.15 11.34 -20.15
N ILE A 419 -20.62 11.40 -18.92
CA ILE A 419 -19.23 11.06 -18.59
C ILE A 419 -19.27 9.86 -17.66
N VAL A 420 -18.55 8.80 -18.02
CA VAL A 420 -18.38 7.59 -17.20
C VAL A 420 -16.96 7.59 -16.66
N ILE A 421 -16.84 7.48 -15.34
CA ILE A 421 -15.57 7.34 -14.62
C ILE A 421 -15.47 5.91 -14.13
N VAL A 422 -14.44 5.19 -14.56
CA VAL A 422 -14.13 3.83 -14.08
C VAL A 422 -12.91 3.91 -13.18
N ASP A 423 -13.07 3.52 -11.91
CA ASP A 423 -12.00 3.56 -10.92
C ASP A 423 -12.02 2.34 -9.97
N PHE A 424 -10.88 2.00 -9.42
CA PHE A 424 -10.70 0.89 -8.47
C PHE A 424 -10.88 1.31 -7.00
N ALA A 425 -11.50 2.44 -6.72
CA ALA A 425 -11.74 2.91 -5.36
C ALA A 425 -12.51 1.86 -4.53
N HIS A 426 -11.93 1.46 -3.38
CA HIS A 426 -12.42 0.34 -2.57
C HIS A 426 -12.37 0.61 -1.05
N ASN A 427 -12.05 1.84 -0.66
CA ASN A 427 -12.07 2.33 0.72
C ASN A 427 -12.60 3.77 0.77
N GLU A 428 -12.89 4.27 1.96
CA GLU A 428 -13.50 5.59 2.16
C GLU A 428 -12.71 6.72 1.49
N ALA A 429 -11.39 6.72 1.63
CA ALA A 429 -10.53 7.76 1.06
C ALA A 429 -10.53 7.72 -0.48
N GLY A 430 -10.49 6.51 -1.07
CA GLY A 430 -10.58 6.33 -2.52
C GLY A 430 -11.93 6.79 -3.08
N VAL A 431 -13.02 6.36 -2.44
CA VAL A 431 -14.39 6.78 -2.82
C VAL A 431 -14.57 8.30 -2.74
N THR A 432 -14.06 8.92 -1.67
CA THR A 432 -14.07 10.37 -1.51
C THR A 432 -13.34 11.05 -2.67
N ALA A 433 -12.12 10.59 -2.97
CA ALA A 433 -11.28 11.18 -4.01
C ALA A 433 -11.90 11.10 -5.41
N VAL A 434 -12.53 9.97 -5.76
CA VAL A 434 -13.20 9.83 -7.06
C VAL A 434 -14.48 10.67 -7.14
N LEU A 435 -15.24 10.76 -6.04
CA LEU A 435 -16.43 11.63 -5.99
C LEU A 435 -16.04 13.12 -6.02
N ASP A 436 -14.89 13.54 -5.46
CA ASP A 436 -14.37 14.92 -5.63
C ASP A 436 -14.20 15.26 -7.12
N VAL A 437 -13.64 14.33 -7.88
CA VAL A 437 -13.47 14.49 -9.34
C VAL A 437 -14.82 14.53 -10.03
N ALA A 438 -15.72 13.62 -9.71
CA ALA A 438 -17.04 13.55 -10.33
C ALA A 438 -17.87 14.84 -10.11
N GLU A 439 -17.88 15.36 -8.88
CA GLU A 439 -18.54 16.62 -8.54
C GLU A 439 -17.90 17.83 -9.23
N GLY A 440 -16.56 17.83 -9.33
CA GLY A 440 -15.86 18.89 -10.04
C GLY A 440 -16.18 18.92 -11.53
N ILE A 441 -16.27 17.76 -12.18
CA ILE A 441 -16.69 17.62 -13.57
C ILE A 441 -18.18 18.03 -13.69
N ALA A 442 -19.04 17.53 -12.80
CA ALA A 442 -20.48 17.85 -12.80
C ALA A 442 -20.77 19.33 -12.57
N GLY A 443 -19.98 20.00 -11.74
CA GLY A 443 -20.12 21.44 -11.45
C GLY A 443 -19.57 22.38 -12.52
N GLY A 444 -18.75 21.87 -13.46
CA GLY A 444 -18.07 22.65 -14.50
C GLY A 444 -18.99 23.07 -15.67
N ALA A 445 -20.06 22.32 -15.95
CA ALA A 445 -20.94 22.59 -17.08
C ALA A 445 -22.11 23.54 -16.71
N ALA A 446 -22.10 24.75 -17.25
CA ALA A 446 -23.25 25.69 -17.30
C ALA A 446 -23.84 26.20 -15.96
N GLY A 447 -23.06 26.28 -14.88
CA GLY A 447 -23.49 26.96 -13.63
C GLY A 447 -24.52 26.22 -12.77
N ARG A 448 -25.00 25.05 -13.17
CA ARG A 448 -25.75 24.09 -12.35
C ARG A 448 -25.01 22.75 -12.31
N ALA A 449 -24.88 22.19 -11.11
CA ALA A 449 -24.28 20.87 -10.94
C ALA A 449 -25.09 19.80 -11.69
N ALA A 450 -24.43 19.06 -12.58
CA ALA A 450 -25.03 17.89 -13.21
C ALA A 450 -25.18 16.75 -12.17
N PRO A 451 -26.18 15.86 -12.31
CA PRO A 451 -26.37 14.79 -11.36
C PRO A 451 -25.23 13.76 -11.44
N VAL A 452 -24.71 13.37 -10.29
CA VAL A 452 -23.73 12.30 -10.12
C VAL A 452 -24.43 11.01 -9.71
N THR A 453 -24.17 9.92 -10.43
CA THR A 453 -24.57 8.56 -10.06
C THR A 453 -23.33 7.79 -9.58
N ALA A 454 -23.39 7.23 -8.38
CA ALA A 454 -22.31 6.40 -7.84
C ALA A 454 -22.74 4.92 -7.83
N ILE A 455 -22.02 4.08 -8.57
CA ILE A 455 -22.16 2.62 -8.55
C ILE A 455 -21.04 2.10 -7.66
N ILE A 456 -21.41 1.66 -6.45
CA ILE A 456 -20.47 1.30 -5.38
C ILE A 456 -20.49 -0.20 -5.07
N GLY A 457 -19.41 -0.69 -4.51
CA GLY A 457 -19.22 -2.05 -4.03
C GLY A 457 -17.76 -2.23 -3.64
N THR A 458 -17.45 -3.26 -2.85
CA THR A 458 -16.06 -3.58 -2.45
C THR A 458 -15.94 -5.02 -2.00
N ALA A 459 -14.71 -5.50 -1.73
CA ALA A 459 -14.43 -6.85 -1.26
C ALA A 459 -15.00 -7.11 0.15
N GLY A 460 -15.39 -8.37 0.41
CA GLY A 460 -16.03 -8.78 1.66
C GLY A 460 -15.10 -8.83 2.88
N ASP A 461 -13.78 -8.83 2.70
CA ASP A 461 -12.80 -8.82 3.79
C ASP A 461 -12.60 -7.45 4.45
N ARG A 462 -13.44 -6.47 4.14
CA ARG A 462 -13.42 -5.16 4.76
C ARG A 462 -14.18 -5.16 6.10
N PRO A 463 -13.71 -4.42 7.13
CA PRO A 463 -14.48 -4.18 8.35
C PRO A 463 -15.85 -3.56 8.05
N ASP A 464 -16.85 -3.85 8.88
CA ASP A 464 -18.21 -3.32 8.75
C ASP A 464 -18.23 -1.79 8.67
N ASP A 465 -17.43 -1.12 9.50
CA ASP A 465 -17.35 0.34 9.50
C ASP A 465 -16.86 0.91 8.17
N THR A 466 -15.93 0.23 7.48
CA THR A 466 -15.48 0.61 6.13
C THR A 466 -16.60 0.44 5.10
N LEU A 467 -17.36 -0.66 5.16
CA LEU A 467 -18.50 -0.90 4.27
C LEU A 467 -19.58 0.15 4.47
N ARG A 468 -19.93 0.44 5.73
CA ARG A 468 -20.88 1.52 6.10
C ARG A 468 -20.35 2.89 5.66
N GLY A 469 -19.05 3.16 5.86
CA GLY A 469 -18.39 4.40 5.46
C GLY A 469 -18.53 4.67 3.96
N ILE A 470 -18.27 3.67 3.10
CA ILE A 470 -18.44 3.76 1.65
C ILE A 470 -19.88 4.11 1.29
N GLY A 471 -20.87 3.39 1.84
CA GLY A 471 -22.29 3.65 1.62
C GLY A 471 -22.69 5.07 2.05
N LYS A 472 -22.25 5.49 3.24
CA LYS A 472 -22.54 6.83 3.79
C LYS A 472 -21.95 7.96 2.95
N ILE A 473 -20.69 7.81 2.47
CA ILE A 473 -20.03 8.81 1.63
C ILE A 473 -20.77 8.93 0.29
N ALA A 474 -21.05 7.82 -0.37
CA ALA A 474 -21.77 7.81 -1.63
C ALA A 474 -23.16 8.45 -1.50
N ALA A 475 -23.90 8.09 -0.44
CA ALA A 475 -25.24 8.64 -0.19
C ALA A 475 -25.24 10.15 0.07
N LYS A 476 -24.23 10.69 0.71
CA LYS A 476 -24.13 12.14 0.97
C LYS A 476 -23.76 12.95 -0.27
N ARG A 477 -23.03 12.36 -1.20
CA ARG A 477 -22.36 13.10 -2.28
C ARG A 477 -22.98 12.87 -3.66
N ALA A 478 -23.49 11.67 -3.94
CA ALA A 478 -24.13 11.39 -5.23
C ALA A 478 -25.63 11.60 -5.15
N GLN A 479 -26.26 12.13 -6.20
CA GLN A 479 -27.71 12.25 -6.29
C GLN A 479 -28.38 10.87 -6.38
N ARG A 480 -27.70 9.91 -7.00
CA ARG A 480 -28.15 8.52 -7.10
C ARG A 480 -27.03 7.56 -6.68
N VAL A 481 -27.41 6.54 -5.92
CA VAL A 481 -26.51 5.46 -5.51
C VAL A 481 -27.09 4.14 -6.02
N ALA A 482 -26.24 3.30 -6.57
CA ALA A 482 -26.51 1.91 -6.89
C ALA A 482 -25.43 1.03 -6.28
N ILE A 483 -25.77 -0.18 -5.89
CA ILE A 483 -24.81 -1.17 -5.37
C ILE A 483 -24.60 -2.22 -6.46
N LYS A 484 -23.33 -2.54 -6.71
CA LYS A 484 -22.92 -3.72 -7.48
C LYS A 484 -22.34 -4.73 -6.52
N GLU A 485 -22.68 -5.98 -6.68
CA GLU A 485 -22.12 -7.06 -5.90
C GLU A 485 -20.70 -7.40 -6.34
N THR A 486 -19.93 -7.98 -5.43
CA THR A 486 -18.56 -8.43 -5.67
C THR A 486 -18.52 -9.92 -5.32
N THR A 487 -18.51 -10.79 -6.32
CA THR A 487 -18.66 -12.24 -6.12
C THR A 487 -17.33 -12.97 -5.99
N LYS A 488 -16.30 -12.51 -6.73
CA LYS A 488 -14.96 -13.13 -6.72
C LYS A 488 -14.16 -12.83 -5.44
N TYR A 489 -14.49 -11.74 -4.72
CA TYR A 489 -13.73 -11.25 -3.57
C TYR A 489 -14.55 -11.22 -2.27
N LEU A 490 -15.51 -12.15 -2.07
CA LEU A 490 -16.28 -12.27 -0.83
C LEU A 490 -15.44 -12.70 0.37
N ARG A 491 -14.38 -13.48 0.14
CA ARG A 491 -13.36 -13.88 1.14
C ARG A 491 -13.97 -14.41 2.44
N GLY A 492 -14.98 -15.28 2.32
CA GLY A 492 -15.64 -15.94 3.45
C GLY A 492 -16.84 -15.18 4.04
N ARG A 493 -17.22 -14.04 3.47
CA ARG A 493 -18.43 -13.30 3.83
C ARG A 493 -19.54 -13.54 2.82
N SER A 494 -20.82 -13.47 3.24
CA SER A 494 -21.94 -13.60 2.30
C SER A 494 -22.19 -12.28 1.55
N ARG A 495 -22.78 -12.37 0.35
CA ARG A 495 -23.17 -11.23 -0.49
C ARG A 495 -24.15 -10.32 0.27
N GLU A 496 -25.14 -10.92 0.90
CA GLU A 496 -26.19 -10.23 1.67
C GLU A 496 -25.57 -9.42 2.84
N SER A 497 -24.55 -9.97 3.48
CA SER A 497 -23.84 -9.29 4.57
C SER A 497 -23.08 -8.07 4.07
N VAL A 498 -22.37 -8.15 2.95
CA VAL A 498 -21.64 -7.01 2.36
C VAL A 498 -22.60 -5.91 1.93
N VAL A 499 -23.65 -6.28 1.19
CA VAL A 499 -24.70 -5.35 0.71
C VAL A 499 -25.43 -4.73 1.89
N GLY A 500 -25.78 -5.52 2.93
CA GLY A 500 -26.47 -5.03 4.12
C GLY A 500 -25.69 -3.95 4.86
N GLU A 501 -24.37 -4.10 5.01
CA GLU A 501 -23.54 -3.07 5.66
C GLU A 501 -23.44 -1.78 4.82
N ILE A 502 -23.32 -1.90 3.49
CA ILE A 502 -23.33 -0.73 2.61
C ILE A 502 -24.67 -0.01 2.71
N LEU A 503 -25.80 -0.74 2.67
CA LEU A 503 -27.15 -0.18 2.84
C LEU A 503 -27.33 0.48 4.22
N ALA A 504 -26.79 -0.11 5.30
CA ALA A 504 -26.80 0.51 6.62
C ALA A 504 -26.05 1.85 6.64
N GLY A 505 -24.93 1.94 5.91
CA GLY A 505 -24.22 3.19 5.68
C GLY A 505 -25.05 4.23 4.95
N ILE A 506 -25.76 3.84 3.89
CA ILE A 506 -26.66 4.70 3.10
C ILE A 506 -27.81 5.21 3.99
N ALA A 507 -28.44 4.31 4.76
CA ALA A 507 -29.51 4.66 5.71
C ALA A 507 -29.01 5.66 6.77
N SER A 508 -27.80 5.51 7.27
CA SER A 508 -27.18 6.43 8.24
C SER A 508 -26.98 7.86 7.71
N ALA A 509 -26.98 8.02 6.39
CA ALA A 509 -26.97 9.31 5.71
C ALA A 509 -28.38 9.91 5.50
N GLY A 510 -29.44 9.26 6.00
CA GLY A 510 -30.82 9.72 5.88
C GLY A 510 -31.50 9.35 4.56
N ARG A 511 -30.97 8.42 3.77
CA ARG A 511 -31.61 7.98 2.51
C ARG A 511 -32.45 6.74 2.69
N ASN A 512 -33.55 6.67 1.94
CA ASN A 512 -34.36 5.47 1.83
C ASN A 512 -33.61 4.38 1.06
N THR A 513 -33.36 3.25 1.67
CA THR A 513 -32.63 2.13 1.07
C THR A 513 -33.46 1.32 0.08
N ALA A 514 -34.81 1.42 0.15
CA ALA A 514 -35.71 0.78 -0.82
C ALA A 514 -35.54 1.31 -2.25
N ASP A 515 -35.01 2.53 -2.39
CA ASP A 515 -34.77 3.18 -3.70
C ASP A 515 -33.37 2.88 -4.25
N VAL A 516 -32.54 2.09 -3.53
CA VAL A 516 -31.17 1.75 -3.92
C VAL A 516 -31.16 0.41 -4.64
N PRO A 517 -30.96 0.39 -5.97
CA PRO A 517 -30.89 -0.87 -6.69
C PRO A 517 -29.59 -1.61 -6.35
N VAL A 518 -29.68 -2.94 -6.28
CA VAL A 518 -28.54 -3.85 -6.13
C VAL A 518 -28.45 -4.68 -7.40
N TYR A 519 -27.29 -4.67 -8.02
CA TYR A 519 -27.01 -5.40 -9.26
C TYR A 519 -26.02 -6.52 -9.00
N GLU A 520 -26.16 -7.62 -9.73
CA GLU A 520 -25.34 -8.83 -9.58
C GLU A 520 -23.88 -8.65 -10.04
N SER A 521 -23.61 -7.64 -10.89
CA SER A 521 -22.27 -7.42 -11.44
C SER A 521 -22.03 -5.95 -11.81
N GLU A 522 -20.77 -5.63 -12.14
CA GLU A 522 -20.34 -4.29 -12.56
C GLU A 522 -20.92 -3.91 -13.93
N THR A 523 -20.91 -4.84 -14.86
CA THR A 523 -21.47 -4.66 -16.20
C THR A 523 -22.98 -4.53 -16.17
N ALA A 524 -23.69 -5.33 -15.37
CA ALA A 524 -25.13 -5.24 -15.19
C ALA A 524 -25.52 -3.88 -14.59
N ALA A 525 -24.82 -3.43 -13.54
CA ALA A 525 -25.04 -2.14 -12.92
C ALA A 525 -24.82 -0.97 -13.90
N LEU A 526 -23.71 -0.99 -14.63
CA LEU A 526 -23.38 0.07 -15.60
C LEU A 526 -24.40 0.11 -16.73
N ARG A 527 -24.76 -1.04 -17.31
CA ARG A 527 -25.77 -1.13 -18.39
C ARG A 527 -27.12 -0.59 -17.94
N ALA A 528 -27.59 -0.96 -16.75
CA ALA A 528 -28.86 -0.51 -16.19
C ALA A 528 -28.87 1.00 -15.94
N GLU A 529 -27.81 1.55 -15.33
CA GLU A 529 -27.73 3.00 -15.05
C GLU A 529 -27.53 3.84 -16.33
N LEU A 530 -26.90 3.29 -17.36
CA LEU A 530 -26.81 3.91 -18.68
C LEU A 530 -28.14 3.88 -19.45
N ALA A 531 -28.92 2.80 -19.31
CA ALA A 531 -30.22 2.67 -19.98
C ALA A 531 -31.32 3.60 -19.41
N ARG A 532 -31.15 4.05 -18.16
CA ARG A 532 -32.15 4.95 -17.54
C ARG A 532 -32.29 6.23 -18.35
N ASN A 533 -33.46 6.39 -19.00
CA ASN A 533 -33.83 7.60 -19.66
C ASN A 533 -34.09 8.70 -18.63
N GLY A 534 -33.36 9.78 -18.72
CA GLY A 534 -33.59 11.15 -18.27
C GLY A 534 -34.56 11.51 -17.14
N GLU A 535 -35.11 10.61 -16.37
CA GLU A 535 -35.96 10.93 -15.23
C GLU A 535 -35.21 11.79 -14.21
N GLY A 536 -35.52 13.08 -14.19
CA GLY A 536 -34.92 14.07 -13.31
C GLY A 536 -33.90 15.01 -13.96
N ALA A 537 -33.59 14.91 -15.25
CA ALA A 537 -32.79 15.90 -15.95
C ALA A 537 -33.62 17.12 -16.31
N ALA A 538 -33.52 18.19 -15.54
CA ALA A 538 -34.25 19.45 -15.81
C ALA A 538 -33.79 20.17 -17.10
N ARG A 539 -32.76 19.68 -17.79
CA ARG A 539 -32.30 20.15 -19.11
C ARG A 539 -31.64 19.03 -19.90
N PRO A 540 -31.88 18.92 -21.24
CA PRO A 540 -31.21 17.94 -22.11
C PRO A 540 -29.68 18.06 -22.15
N ASP A 541 -29.14 19.23 -21.83
CA ASP A 541 -27.72 19.57 -21.98
C ASP A 541 -26.89 19.37 -20.69
N ALA A 542 -27.50 18.92 -19.58
CA ALA A 542 -26.76 18.66 -18.36
C ALA A 542 -25.99 17.34 -18.49
N ALA A 543 -24.69 17.41 -18.61
CA ALA A 543 -23.81 16.24 -18.61
C ALA A 543 -24.02 15.45 -17.31
N ARG A 544 -24.39 14.15 -17.39
CA ARG A 544 -24.46 13.23 -16.26
C ARG A 544 -23.10 12.62 -16.05
N VAL A 545 -22.69 12.54 -14.79
CA VAL A 545 -21.47 11.84 -14.40
C VAL A 545 -21.85 10.54 -13.71
N ILE A 546 -21.36 9.41 -14.23
CA ILE A 546 -21.54 8.09 -13.65
C ILE A 546 -20.18 7.62 -13.18
N VAL A 547 -20.05 7.30 -11.88
CA VAL A 547 -18.86 6.71 -11.29
C VAL A 547 -19.11 5.23 -11.07
N LEU A 548 -18.27 4.39 -11.64
CA LEU A 548 -18.26 2.94 -11.40
C LEU A 548 -17.00 2.55 -10.62
N MET A 549 -17.19 1.99 -9.43
CA MET A 549 -16.13 1.34 -8.68
C MET A 549 -15.95 -0.08 -9.20
N CYS A 550 -14.95 -0.27 -10.08
CA CYS A 550 -14.72 -1.49 -10.85
C CYS A 550 -13.59 -2.32 -10.27
N HIS A 551 -13.88 -3.55 -9.82
CA HIS A 551 -12.94 -4.44 -9.14
C HIS A 551 -12.75 -5.80 -9.83
N GLU A 552 -13.79 -6.34 -10.49
CA GLU A 552 -13.83 -7.72 -10.96
C GLU A 552 -13.97 -7.87 -12.48
N GLU A 553 -14.73 -6.98 -13.14
CA GLU A 553 -15.15 -7.09 -14.53
C GLU A 553 -14.59 -5.94 -15.39
N ARG A 554 -13.32 -5.57 -15.15
CA ARG A 554 -12.74 -4.37 -15.77
C ARG A 554 -12.67 -4.47 -17.30
N GLU A 555 -12.29 -5.63 -17.83
CA GLU A 555 -12.21 -5.86 -19.27
C GLU A 555 -13.60 -5.87 -19.90
N GLU A 556 -14.55 -6.53 -19.25
CA GLU A 556 -15.95 -6.60 -19.67
C GLU A 556 -16.61 -5.20 -19.62
N VAL A 557 -16.30 -4.39 -18.61
CA VAL A 557 -16.77 -3.00 -18.51
C VAL A 557 -16.23 -2.15 -19.66
N PHE A 558 -14.93 -2.28 -19.99
CA PHE A 558 -14.37 -1.55 -21.13
C PHE A 558 -14.94 -2.03 -22.46
N ALA A 559 -15.16 -3.34 -22.63
CA ALA A 559 -15.83 -3.89 -23.81
C ALA A 559 -17.27 -3.38 -23.94
N LEU A 560 -18.03 -3.35 -22.84
CA LEU A 560 -19.38 -2.80 -22.81
C LEU A 560 -19.42 -1.32 -23.21
N LEU A 561 -18.50 -0.52 -22.68
CA LEU A 561 -18.41 0.90 -23.05
C LEU A 561 -18.11 1.09 -24.53
N ALA A 562 -17.21 0.29 -25.09
CA ALA A 562 -16.90 0.30 -26.52
C ALA A 562 -18.10 -0.15 -27.38
N GLU A 563 -18.81 -1.22 -26.99
CA GLU A 563 -20.04 -1.71 -27.65
C GLU A 563 -21.11 -0.62 -27.73
N LEU A 564 -21.25 0.16 -26.65
CA LEU A 564 -22.21 1.26 -26.57
C LEU A 564 -21.77 2.55 -27.31
N GLY A 565 -20.57 2.54 -27.90
CA GLY A 565 -20.01 3.68 -28.62
C GLY A 565 -19.44 4.77 -27.72
N ALA A 566 -19.09 4.44 -26.47
CA ALA A 566 -18.36 5.34 -25.60
C ALA A 566 -16.92 5.53 -26.09
N ARG A 567 -16.45 6.77 -26.15
CA ARG A 567 -15.06 7.07 -26.49
C ARG A 567 -14.26 7.44 -25.26
N PRO A 568 -13.00 6.97 -25.14
CA PRO A 568 -12.08 7.49 -24.13
C PRO A 568 -11.94 9.01 -24.26
N ILE A 569 -11.85 9.71 -23.15
CA ILE A 569 -11.60 11.16 -23.12
C ILE A 569 -10.09 11.39 -23.17
N ASP A 570 -9.64 12.12 -24.18
CA ASP A 570 -8.28 12.69 -24.20
C ASP A 570 -8.25 13.90 -23.26
N VAL A 571 -7.75 13.66 -22.05
CA VAL A 571 -7.74 14.69 -21.01
C VAL A 571 -6.89 15.89 -21.42
N ALA A 572 -5.77 15.68 -22.12
CA ALA A 572 -4.90 16.77 -22.56
C ALA A 572 -5.60 17.69 -23.57
N ALA A 573 -6.35 17.10 -24.50
CA ALA A 573 -7.08 17.85 -25.51
C ALA A 573 -8.41 18.44 -25.02
N GLU A 574 -9.10 17.76 -24.09
CA GLU A 574 -10.46 18.10 -23.67
C GLU A 574 -10.57 18.75 -22.29
N LEU A 575 -9.45 19.01 -21.61
CA LEU A 575 -9.45 19.50 -20.22
C LEU A 575 -10.31 20.75 -20.00
N THR A 576 -10.24 21.73 -20.89
CA THR A 576 -10.97 23.00 -20.80
C THR A 576 -12.48 22.81 -20.94
N THR A 577 -12.92 21.84 -21.73
CA THR A 577 -14.34 21.49 -21.88
C THR A 577 -14.84 20.58 -20.77
N LEU A 578 -13.95 19.75 -20.22
CA LEU A 578 -14.27 18.83 -19.14
C LEU A 578 -14.41 19.55 -17.78
N VAL A 579 -13.55 20.54 -17.52
CA VAL A 579 -13.49 21.28 -16.25
C VAL A 579 -13.39 22.81 -16.52
N PRO A 580 -14.43 23.45 -17.04
CA PRO A 580 -14.37 24.86 -17.46
C PRO A 580 -13.99 25.85 -16.36
N ARG A 581 -14.33 25.58 -15.11
CA ARG A 581 -14.11 26.49 -13.97
C ARG A 581 -12.71 26.49 -13.40
N LEU A 582 -11.78 25.68 -13.89
CA LEU A 582 -10.39 25.74 -13.45
C LEU A 582 -9.71 27.05 -13.83
N GLN A 583 -10.18 27.70 -14.89
CA GLN A 583 -9.66 29.00 -15.34
C GLN A 583 -10.18 30.19 -14.48
N GLU A 584 -11.30 30.01 -13.76
CA GLU A 584 -11.97 31.09 -13.00
C GLU A 584 -11.64 31.09 -11.49
N ARG A 585 -10.91 30.12 -10.98
CA ARG A 585 -10.51 30.12 -9.56
C ARG A 585 -9.23 30.91 -9.38
N PRO A 586 -9.28 32.16 -8.84
CA PRO A 586 -8.08 32.79 -8.33
C PRO A 586 -7.53 31.87 -7.24
N HIS A 587 -6.23 31.58 -7.29
CA HIS A 587 -5.52 30.83 -6.27
C HIS A 587 -5.72 31.50 -4.91
N ARG A 588 -6.72 31.07 -4.13
CA ARG A 588 -6.81 31.45 -2.73
C ARG A 588 -5.80 30.58 -1.97
N ALA A 589 -4.81 31.26 -1.42
CA ALA A 589 -3.72 30.77 -0.60
C ALA A 589 -4.19 29.95 0.62
#